data_b16ce99d2f1972f090cd9d3cc78bdcd3
#
_entry.id   b16ce99d2f1972f090cd9d3cc78bdcd3
#
_cell.length_a   1.000
_cell.length_b   1.000
_cell.length_c   1.000
_cell.angle_alpha   90.00
_cell.angle_beta   90.00
_cell.angle_gamma   90.00
#
_symmetry.space_group_name_H-M   'P 1'
#
loop_
_entity.id
_entity.type
_entity.pdbx_description
1 polymer ?
#
loop_
_entity_poly.entity_id
_entity_poly.type
_entity_poly.pdbx_seq_one_letter_code
_entity_poly.pdbx_strand_id
1 'polypeptide(L)'
;MTRRSQAPRTRADFHAAQGVLVVVRDPPPPPPPSRGQPPMVPGDPAEGVEVLIAVWDDGSVTALNGHVDLGTGIRTALAQIAADELDVAIDAVTMLLGDTARAPNQGPTIASASIQIHAVPLRLAAAQARAWLVARAAARLGVPEADLEVNDGVVAVRGDPSRQASYADLVAGGHVELRLDPGTRVKSPAEHRLVGRSVPRVDIPAKATGGDVYVHDVRVPGMLHGRVVRPPYVGLDAGEFVGSSLVSVDESSVAHLPGIVAVVAIRDFVGVVAEREEQADAAMRALVVHWKPSPGIAGIDDLEHAILANPSMRRVLAERGDVDAAIAGCAVPMPRTYVWPYQLHASIGPSCAVADCRPDRATVWTGSQNPHVLRADLALLLGWPDAAVE
;
A
#
# COMPACT_ATOMS: atom_id res chain seq x y z
N MET A 1 -28.58 -4.31 12.30
CA MET A 1 -28.04 -4.48 10.92
C MET A 1 -27.17 -5.72 10.91
N THR A 2 -27.55 -6.75 10.21
CA THR A 2 -26.78 -7.99 10.03
C THR A 2 -25.62 -7.66 9.10
N ARG A 3 -24.40 -7.55 9.63
CA ARG A 3 -23.20 -7.45 8.82
C ARG A 3 -23.16 -8.63 7.86
N ARG A 4 -22.82 -8.38 6.60
CA ARG A 4 -22.68 -9.40 5.56
C ARG A 4 -21.83 -10.57 6.07
N SER A 5 -22.34 -11.79 5.96
CA SER A 5 -21.72 -12.98 6.53
C SER A 5 -20.40 -13.39 5.83
N GLN A 6 -20.09 -12.82 4.68
CA GLN A 6 -18.82 -13.03 3.98
C GLN A 6 -18.41 -11.77 3.19
N ALA A 7 -17.41 -11.04 3.70
CA ALA A 7 -16.75 -10.00 2.94
C ALA A 7 -15.98 -10.62 1.75
N PRO A 8 -15.94 -9.97 0.56
CA PRO A 8 -15.12 -10.42 -0.57
C PRO A 8 -13.66 -10.63 -0.16
N ARG A 9 -13.08 -11.75 -0.60
CA ARG A 9 -11.69 -12.12 -0.30
C ARG A 9 -10.74 -11.85 -1.46
N THR A 10 -11.29 -11.81 -2.67
CA THR A 10 -10.54 -11.56 -3.91
C THR A 10 -11.28 -10.52 -4.76
N ARG A 11 -10.61 -9.99 -5.79
CA ARG A 11 -11.27 -9.13 -6.80
C ARG A 11 -12.41 -9.85 -7.49
N ALA A 12 -12.24 -11.13 -7.82
CA ALA A 12 -13.28 -11.93 -8.46
C ALA A 12 -14.56 -12.01 -7.62
N ASP A 13 -14.44 -12.01 -6.29
CA ASP A 13 -15.62 -12.03 -5.42
C ASP A 13 -16.44 -10.74 -5.53
N PHE A 14 -15.81 -9.58 -5.78
CA PHE A 14 -16.54 -8.34 -6.04
C PHE A 14 -17.32 -8.40 -7.34
N HIS A 15 -16.72 -8.95 -8.41
CA HIS A 15 -17.38 -9.11 -9.71
C HIS A 15 -18.51 -10.15 -9.69
N ALA A 16 -18.41 -11.15 -8.81
CA ALA A 16 -19.45 -12.19 -8.66
C ALA A 16 -20.55 -11.83 -7.66
N ALA A 17 -20.36 -10.79 -6.85
CA ALA A 17 -21.27 -10.44 -5.76
C ALA A 17 -22.65 -9.99 -6.28
N GLN A 18 -23.69 -10.19 -5.45
CA GLN A 18 -25.03 -9.66 -5.67
C GLN A 18 -25.35 -8.60 -4.61
N GLY A 19 -26.33 -7.74 -4.89
CA GLY A 19 -26.68 -6.62 -4.01
C GLY A 19 -25.54 -5.58 -3.95
N VAL A 20 -24.93 -5.27 -5.10
CA VAL A 20 -23.78 -4.37 -5.14
C VAL A 20 -23.76 -3.53 -6.40
N LEU A 21 -23.28 -2.30 -6.25
CA LEU A 21 -22.77 -1.47 -7.33
C LEU A 21 -21.26 -1.36 -7.16
N VAL A 22 -20.48 -1.77 -8.18
CA VAL A 22 -19.03 -1.62 -8.21
C VAL A 22 -18.62 -0.63 -9.30
N VAL A 23 -17.60 0.19 -9.02
CA VAL A 23 -16.93 1.00 -10.03
C VAL A 23 -15.53 0.45 -10.22
N VAL A 24 -15.21 0.16 -11.46
CA VAL A 24 -14.00 -0.56 -11.87
C VAL A 24 -13.24 0.22 -12.93
N ARG A 25 -11.94 -0.08 -13.06
CA ARG A 25 -11.14 0.43 -14.17
C ARG A 25 -10.23 -0.64 -14.73
N ASP A 26 -9.80 -0.45 -15.97
CA ASP A 26 -8.66 -1.21 -16.49
C ASP A 26 -7.38 -0.68 -15.84
N PRO A 27 -6.43 -1.56 -15.50
CA PRO A 27 -5.16 -1.15 -14.94
C PRO A 27 -4.49 -0.12 -15.86
N PRO A 28 -3.94 0.98 -15.33
CA PRO A 28 -3.20 1.92 -16.16
C PRO A 28 -1.93 1.24 -16.71
N PRO A 29 -1.48 1.62 -17.92
CA PRO A 29 -0.20 1.13 -18.41
C PRO A 29 0.92 1.54 -17.45
N PRO A 30 1.98 0.72 -17.30
CA PRO A 30 3.11 1.07 -16.47
C PRO A 30 3.71 2.40 -16.97
N PRO A 31 4.18 3.27 -16.06
CA PRO A 31 4.80 4.52 -16.46
C PRO A 31 6.06 4.22 -17.32
N PRO A 32 6.33 5.04 -18.35
CA PRO A 32 7.54 4.87 -19.15
C PRO A 32 8.76 5.01 -18.25
N PRO A 33 9.83 4.24 -18.50
CA PRO A 33 11.04 4.33 -17.71
C PRO A 33 11.60 5.76 -17.79
N SER A 34 12.04 6.29 -16.67
CA SER A 34 12.76 7.56 -16.62
C SER A 34 14.02 7.46 -17.45
N ARG A 35 14.36 8.54 -18.18
CA ARG A 35 15.54 8.58 -19.06
C ARG A 35 16.80 8.20 -18.28
N GLY A 36 17.47 7.12 -18.72
CA GLY A 36 18.70 6.62 -18.10
C GLY A 36 18.51 5.75 -16.86
N GLN A 37 17.28 5.37 -16.54
CA GLN A 37 17.00 4.31 -15.58
C GLN A 37 16.55 3.04 -16.30
N PRO A 38 16.90 1.85 -15.79
CA PRO A 38 16.31 0.62 -16.31
C PRO A 38 14.77 0.72 -16.18
N PRO A 39 14.02 0.08 -17.06
CA PRO A 39 12.59 -0.02 -16.87
C PRO A 39 12.38 -0.56 -15.46
N MET A 40 11.56 0.13 -14.67
CA MET A 40 11.05 -0.47 -13.45
C MET A 40 10.41 -1.77 -13.90
N VAL A 41 10.85 -2.88 -13.33
CA VAL A 41 10.17 -4.16 -13.53
C VAL A 41 8.70 -3.85 -13.25
N PRO A 42 7.78 -4.01 -14.22
CA PRO A 42 6.38 -3.83 -13.92
C PRO A 42 6.11 -4.77 -12.76
N GLY A 43 5.81 -4.21 -11.60
CA GLY A 43 5.23 -5.03 -10.56
C GLY A 43 4.01 -5.61 -11.21
N ASP A 44 4.12 -6.84 -11.57
CA ASP A 44 3.03 -7.69 -11.89
C ASP A 44 2.26 -7.47 -13.20
N PRO A 45 2.00 -8.51 -13.96
CA PRO A 45 1.04 -8.44 -15.04
C PRO A 45 -0.29 -7.95 -14.48
N ALA A 46 -0.93 -7.06 -15.23
CA ALA A 46 -2.25 -6.54 -14.89
C ALA A 46 -3.19 -7.69 -14.49
N GLU A 47 -3.58 -7.72 -13.22
CA GLU A 47 -4.47 -8.76 -12.67
C GLU A 47 -5.93 -8.60 -13.13
N GLY A 48 -6.14 -8.08 -14.32
CA GLY A 48 -7.45 -7.76 -14.84
C GLY A 48 -8.02 -6.48 -14.27
N VAL A 49 -9.34 -6.37 -14.27
CA VAL A 49 -10.07 -5.16 -13.92
C VAL A 49 -9.93 -4.85 -12.42
N GLU A 50 -9.54 -3.63 -12.09
CA GLU A 50 -9.40 -3.15 -10.72
C GLU A 50 -10.74 -2.64 -10.18
N VAL A 51 -11.09 -3.02 -8.95
CA VAL A 51 -12.23 -2.48 -8.21
C VAL A 51 -11.76 -1.29 -7.38
N LEU A 52 -12.43 -0.15 -7.52
CA LEU A 52 -12.11 1.06 -6.77
C LEU A 52 -13.09 1.31 -5.61
N ILE A 53 -14.37 1.03 -5.82
CA ILE A 53 -15.40 1.19 -4.81
C ILE A 53 -16.53 0.20 -5.02
N ALA A 54 -17.16 -0.25 -3.94
CA ALA A 54 -18.35 -1.07 -3.92
C ALA A 54 -19.36 -0.51 -2.93
N VAL A 55 -20.59 -0.24 -3.38
CA VAL A 55 -21.74 0.18 -2.56
C VAL A 55 -22.68 -1.00 -2.41
N TRP A 56 -22.98 -1.40 -1.17
CA TRP A 56 -23.68 -2.62 -0.86
C TRP A 56 -25.16 -2.41 -0.48
N ASP A 57 -25.96 -3.46 -0.61
CA ASP A 57 -27.38 -3.48 -0.26
C ASP A 57 -27.66 -3.48 1.26
N ASP A 58 -26.64 -3.49 2.10
CA ASP A 58 -26.73 -3.22 3.52
C ASP A 58 -26.40 -1.77 3.91
N GLY A 59 -26.16 -0.91 2.91
CA GLY A 59 -25.78 0.49 3.07
C GLY A 59 -24.30 0.71 3.33
N SER A 60 -23.49 -0.34 3.47
CA SER A 60 -22.04 -0.21 3.63
C SER A 60 -21.34 0.09 2.31
N VAL A 61 -20.14 0.67 2.42
CA VAL A 61 -19.28 0.98 1.29
C VAL A 61 -17.90 0.37 1.53
N THR A 62 -17.38 -0.35 0.54
CA THR A 62 -15.98 -0.77 0.52
C THR A 62 -15.24 0.07 -0.50
N ALA A 63 -14.22 0.80 -0.05
CA ALA A 63 -13.35 1.60 -0.89
C ALA A 63 -11.94 0.99 -0.89
N LEU A 64 -11.28 0.93 -2.05
CA LEU A 64 -10.03 0.22 -2.23
C LEU A 64 -8.95 1.16 -2.76
N ASN A 65 -7.74 1.02 -2.19
CA ASN A 65 -6.55 1.72 -2.66
C ASN A 65 -5.32 0.85 -2.44
N GLY A 66 -4.40 0.83 -3.41
CA GLY A 66 -3.20 -0.02 -3.39
C GLY A 66 -2.11 0.45 -2.44
N HIS A 67 -2.18 1.68 -1.96
CA HIS A 67 -1.23 2.22 -1.00
C HIS A 67 -1.49 1.69 0.42
N VAL A 68 -0.48 1.78 1.27
CA VAL A 68 -0.53 1.36 2.67
C VAL A 68 -0.57 2.57 3.61
N ASP A 69 -1.14 2.42 4.80
CA ASP A 69 -1.08 3.45 5.85
C ASP A 69 0.19 3.28 6.69
N LEU A 70 1.13 4.17 6.51
CA LEU A 70 2.40 4.21 7.24
C LEU A 70 2.29 4.91 8.61
N GLY A 71 1.09 4.98 9.18
CA GLY A 71 0.81 5.73 10.41
C GLY A 71 0.42 7.19 10.16
N THR A 72 0.29 7.58 8.90
CA THR A 72 -0.06 8.96 8.49
C THR A 72 -1.56 9.26 8.56
N GLY A 73 -2.41 8.24 8.79
CA GLY A 73 -3.87 8.38 8.83
C GLY A 73 -4.51 8.41 7.45
N ILE A 74 -3.82 7.92 6.42
CA ILE A 74 -4.32 7.91 5.05
C ILE A 74 -5.59 7.07 4.90
N ARG A 75 -5.75 6.03 5.72
CA ARG A 75 -6.98 5.24 5.77
C ARG A 75 -8.20 6.13 6.03
N THR A 76 -8.10 7.02 7.03
CA THR A 76 -9.16 7.98 7.37
C THR A 76 -9.34 9.02 6.26
N ALA A 77 -8.24 9.56 5.72
CA ALA A 77 -8.31 10.59 4.69
C ALA A 77 -8.96 10.08 3.39
N LEU A 78 -8.65 8.86 2.97
CA LEU A 78 -9.27 8.23 1.80
C LEU A 78 -10.74 7.87 2.06
N ALA A 79 -11.08 7.38 3.25
CA ALA A 79 -12.47 7.16 3.65
C ALA A 79 -13.28 8.46 3.64
N GLN A 80 -12.68 9.56 4.12
CA GLN A 80 -13.28 10.89 4.12
C GLN A 80 -13.57 11.40 2.70
N ILE A 81 -12.64 11.19 1.74
CA ILE A 81 -12.83 11.54 0.33
C ILE A 81 -13.97 10.72 -0.30
N ALA A 82 -13.99 9.41 -0.08
CA ALA A 82 -15.03 8.54 -0.63
C ALA A 82 -16.41 8.85 -0.02
N ALA A 83 -16.49 9.04 1.29
CA ALA A 83 -17.71 9.37 2.00
C ALA A 83 -18.28 10.73 1.58
N ASP A 84 -17.41 11.73 1.40
CA ASP A 84 -17.82 13.07 0.98
C ASP A 84 -18.42 13.05 -0.44
N GLU A 85 -17.75 12.40 -1.40
CA GLU A 85 -18.28 12.32 -2.78
C GLU A 85 -19.58 11.50 -2.85
N LEU A 86 -19.76 10.47 -2.01
CA LEU A 86 -20.96 9.65 -1.96
C LEU A 86 -22.11 10.27 -1.16
N ASP A 87 -21.88 11.30 -0.36
CA ASP A 87 -22.83 11.81 0.64
C ASP A 87 -23.28 10.72 1.65
N VAL A 88 -22.33 9.94 2.18
CA VAL A 88 -22.55 8.95 3.23
C VAL A 88 -21.76 9.29 4.49
N ALA A 89 -22.14 8.71 5.64
CA ALA A 89 -21.36 8.82 6.85
C ALA A 89 -20.00 8.14 6.69
N ILE A 90 -18.94 8.67 7.33
CA ILE A 90 -17.59 8.14 7.20
C ILE A 90 -17.46 6.72 7.74
N ASP A 91 -18.22 6.38 8.77
CA ASP A 91 -18.24 5.05 9.39
C ASP A 91 -19.00 4.00 8.56
N ALA A 92 -19.75 4.43 7.53
CA ALA A 92 -20.25 3.52 6.50
C ALA A 92 -19.16 3.03 5.54
N VAL A 93 -18.00 3.72 5.48
CA VAL A 93 -16.91 3.42 4.54
C VAL A 93 -15.81 2.59 5.20
N THR A 94 -15.60 1.40 4.68
CA THR A 94 -14.45 0.55 5.01
C THR A 94 -13.37 0.71 3.94
N MET A 95 -12.18 1.19 4.33
CA MET A 95 -11.02 1.29 3.43
C MET A 95 -10.18 0.02 3.47
N LEU A 96 -9.99 -0.62 2.32
CA LEU A 96 -9.02 -1.69 2.11
C LEU A 96 -7.74 -1.09 1.51
N LEU A 97 -6.62 -1.29 2.20
CA LEU A 97 -5.32 -0.75 1.83
C LEU A 97 -4.27 -1.86 1.77
N GLY A 98 -3.43 -1.83 0.73
CA GLY A 98 -2.24 -2.68 0.64
C GLY A 98 -2.52 -4.19 0.62
N ASP A 99 -3.71 -4.59 0.21
CA ASP A 99 -4.15 -5.97 0.09
C ASP A 99 -4.02 -6.41 -1.36
N THR A 100 -3.07 -7.27 -1.65
CA THR A 100 -2.74 -7.64 -3.03
C THR A 100 -3.78 -8.51 -3.71
N ALA A 101 -4.65 -9.18 -2.95
CA ALA A 101 -5.73 -10.00 -3.49
C ALA A 101 -6.95 -9.15 -3.92
N ARG A 102 -7.13 -7.96 -3.34
CA ARG A 102 -8.33 -7.14 -3.53
C ARG A 102 -8.04 -5.74 -4.05
N ALA A 103 -7.07 -5.04 -3.49
CA ALA A 103 -6.78 -3.65 -3.82
C ALA A 103 -6.10 -3.51 -5.20
N PRO A 104 -6.29 -2.36 -5.88
CA PRO A 104 -5.62 -2.10 -7.15
C PRO A 104 -4.10 -1.99 -6.97
N ASN A 105 -3.34 -2.37 -8.01
CA ASN A 105 -1.90 -2.10 -8.03
C ASN A 105 -1.66 -0.64 -8.45
N GLN A 106 -1.38 0.21 -7.48
CA GLN A 106 -1.10 1.64 -7.70
C GLN A 106 0.38 2.01 -7.50
N GLY A 107 1.24 0.98 -7.44
CA GLY A 107 2.67 1.17 -7.18
C GLY A 107 2.99 1.47 -5.71
N PRO A 108 4.22 1.89 -5.42
CA PRO A 108 4.69 2.07 -4.06
C PRO A 108 4.10 3.30 -3.37
N THR A 109 3.92 3.20 -2.07
CA THR A 109 3.50 4.32 -1.19
C THR A 109 4.68 5.24 -0.92
N ILE A 110 4.97 6.14 -1.85
CA ILE A 110 6.11 7.07 -1.83
C ILE A 110 5.70 8.46 -2.34
N ALA A 111 6.63 9.41 -2.29
CA ALA A 111 6.54 10.73 -2.92
C ALA A 111 5.30 11.55 -2.51
N SER A 112 4.69 11.27 -1.38
CA SER A 112 3.44 11.90 -0.91
C SER A 112 2.28 11.78 -1.94
N ALA A 113 2.30 10.75 -2.79
CA ALA A 113 1.41 10.61 -3.93
C ALA A 113 0.02 10.06 -3.58
N SER A 114 -0.17 9.50 -2.38
CA SER A 114 -1.39 8.78 -2.02
C SER A 114 -2.66 9.63 -2.16
N ILE A 115 -2.65 10.88 -1.73
CA ILE A 115 -3.81 11.77 -1.83
C ILE A 115 -3.83 12.49 -3.18
N GLN A 116 -2.72 13.11 -3.58
CA GLN A 116 -2.71 13.98 -4.75
C GLN A 116 -2.80 13.25 -6.09
N ILE A 117 -2.43 11.96 -6.14
CA ILE A 117 -2.45 11.16 -7.37
C ILE A 117 -3.38 9.95 -7.22
N HIS A 118 -3.13 9.10 -6.22
CA HIS A 118 -3.78 7.79 -6.12
C HIS A 118 -5.17 7.83 -5.46
N ALA A 119 -5.56 8.94 -4.82
CA ALA A 119 -6.94 9.16 -4.41
C ALA A 119 -7.84 9.64 -5.55
N VAL A 120 -7.28 10.17 -6.65
CA VAL A 120 -8.07 10.72 -7.76
C VAL A 120 -9.01 9.68 -8.39
N PRO A 121 -8.56 8.48 -8.76
CA PRO A 121 -9.45 7.45 -9.29
C PRO A 121 -10.55 7.02 -8.30
N LEU A 122 -10.22 6.92 -7.02
CA LEU A 122 -11.19 6.61 -5.97
C LEU A 122 -12.26 7.71 -5.84
N ARG A 123 -11.84 8.96 -5.86
CA ARG A 123 -12.73 10.12 -5.82
C ARG A 123 -13.70 10.14 -7.00
N LEU A 124 -13.17 9.92 -8.21
CA LEU A 124 -13.99 9.82 -9.43
C LEU A 124 -14.97 8.65 -9.35
N ALA A 125 -14.54 7.49 -8.86
CA ALA A 125 -15.38 6.31 -8.70
C ALA A 125 -16.53 6.56 -7.71
N ALA A 126 -16.26 7.23 -6.60
CA ALA A 126 -17.28 7.61 -5.62
C ALA A 126 -18.30 8.59 -6.21
N ALA A 127 -17.84 9.60 -6.93
CA ALA A 127 -18.69 10.57 -7.62
C ALA A 127 -19.57 9.89 -8.70
N GLN A 128 -19.00 8.96 -9.47
CA GLN A 128 -19.71 8.21 -10.50
C GLN A 128 -20.77 7.29 -9.90
N ALA A 129 -20.43 6.58 -8.83
CA ALA A 129 -21.38 5.74 -8.09
C ALA A 129 -22.55 6.57 -7.58
N ARG A 130 -22.28 7.74 -6.99
CA ARG A 130 -23.32 8.68 -6.53
C ARG A 130 -24.21 9.14 -7.68
N ALA A 131 -23.63 9.55 -8.80
CA ALA A 131 -24.41 10.02 -9.98
C ALA A 131 -25.37 8.91 -10.47
N TRP A 132 -24.88 7.68 -10.60
CA TRP A 132 -25.72 6.55 -10.97
C TRP A 132 -26.86 6.30 -9.98
N LEU A 133 -26.56 6.34 -8.67
CA LEU A 133 -27.55 6.12 -7.60
C LEU A 133 -28.62 7.21 -7.61
N VAL A 134 -28.24 8.48 -7.82
CA VAL A 134 -29.20 9.60 -7.93
C VAL A 134 -30.08 9.45 -9.17
N ALA A 135 -29.50 9.12 -10.33
CA ALA A 135 -30.28 8.87 -11.54
C ALA A 135 -31.26 7.69 -11.37
N ARG A 136 -30.81 6.64 -10.70
CA ARG A 136 -31.66 5.47 -10.38
C ARG A 136 -32.81 5.85 -9.43
N ALA A 137 -32.54 6.67 -8.42
CA ALA A 137 -33.56 7.21 -7.51
C ALA A 137 -34.57 8.11 -8.24
N ALA A 138 -34.11 9.01 -9.12
CA ALA A 138 -34.95 9.86 -9.95
C ALA A 138 -35.96 9.05 -10.75
N ALA A 139 -35.49 7.99 -11.43
CA ALA A 139 -36.35 7.08 -12.17
C ALA A 139 -37.36 6.35 -11.27
N ARG A 140 -36.92 5.89 -10.09
CA ARG A 140 -37.79 5.16 -9.12
C ARG A 140 -38.85 6.07 -8.49
N LEU A 141 -38.50 7.32 -8.17
CA LEU A 141 -39.36 8.30 -7.54
C LEU A 141 -40.22 9.10 -8.55
N GLY A 142 -39.90 9.00 -9.84
CA GLY A 142 -40.62 9.68 -10.92
C GLY A 142 -40.45 11.20 -10.87
N VAL A 143 -39.24 11.69 -10.54
CA VAL A 143 -38.90 13.12 -10.46
C VAL A 143 -37.57 13.40 -11.16
N PRO A 144 -37.32 14.64 -11.64
CA PRO A 144 -36.00 15.02 -12.14
C PRO A 144 -34.91 14.93 -11.08
N GLU A 145 -33.66 14.64 -11.46
CA GLU A 145 -32.53 14.60 -10.53
C GLU A 145 -32.31 15.95 -9.80
N ALA A 146 -32.62 17.08 -10.46
CA ALA A 146 -32.52 18.41 -9.88
C ALA A 146 -33.42 18.62 -8.65
N ASP A 147 -34.50 17.86 -8.53
CA ASP A 147 -35.43 17.93 -7.41
C ASP A 147 -35.04 16.99 -6.25
N LEU A 148 -33.92 16.30 -6.38
CA LEU A 148 -33.41 15.37 -5.37
C LEU A 148 -32.32 16.01 -4.51
N GLU A 149 -32.21 15.51 -3.30
CA GLU A 149 -31.08 15.75 -2.40
C GLU A 149 -30.60 14.44 -1.80
N VAL A 150 -29.33 14.39 -1.46
CA VAL A 150 -28.73 13.20 -0.84
C VAL A 150 -28.21 13.55 0.54
N ASN A 151 -28.57 12.74 1.50
CA ASN A 151 -28.04 12.83 2.85
C ASN A 151 -27.88 11.43 3.44
N ASP A 152 -26.67 11.14 3.88
CA ASP A 152 -26.28 9.86 4.52
C ASP A 152 -26.76 8.61 3.75
N GLY A 153 -26.51 8.59 2.43
CA GLY A 153 -26.87 7.45 1.56
C GLY A 153 -28.37 7.31 1.29
N VAL A 154 -29.16 8.32 1.62
CA VAL A 154 -30.59 8.39 1.31
C VAL A 154 -30.85 9.52 0.32
N VAL A 155 -31.47 9.17 -0.80
CA VAL A 155 -31.90 10.11 -1.83
C VAL A 155 -33.36 10.46 -1.59
N ALA A 156 -33.67 11.70 -1.33
CA ALA A 156 -35.03 12.18 -1.05
C ALA A 156 -35.45 13.29 -2.01
N VAL A 157 -36.76 13.43 -2.23
CA VAL A 157 -37.32 14.56 -2.96
C VAL A 157 -37.21 15.80 -2.09
N ARG A 158 -36.62 16.86 -2.65
CA ARG A 158 -36.42 18.13 -1.95
C ARG A 158 -37.79 18.72 -1.51
N GLY A 159 -37.94 18.95 -0.21
CA GLY A 159 -39.19 19.43 0.38
C GLY A 159 -40.23 18.34 0.68
N ASP A 160 -39.98 17.08 0.29
CA ASP A 160 -40.84 15.94 0.63
C ASP A 160 -40.01 14.69 1.03
N PRO A 161 -39.48 14.63 2.25
CA PRO A 161 -38.63 13.53 2.68
C PRO A 161 -39.35 12.19 2.83
N SER A 162 -40.70 12.16 2.71
CA SER A 162 -41.44 10.89 2.70
C SER A 162 -41.26 10.11 1.40
N ARG A 163 -40.85 10.81 0.30
CA ARG A 163 -40.51 10.24 -0.99
C ARG A 163 -38.99 10.09 -1.07
N GLN A 164 -38.50 8.93 -0.71
CA GLN A 164 -37.07 8.67 -0.64
C GLN A 164 -36.72 7.23 -1.06
N ALA A 165 -35.46 7.01 -1.36
CA ALA A 165 -34.87 5.69 -1.60
C ALA A 165 -33.45 5.66 -1.05
N SER A 166 -33.09 4.64 -0.28
CA SER A 166 -31.70 4.46 0.17
C SER A 166 -30.82 3.88 -0.93
N TYR A 167 -29.51 4.08 -0.84
CA TYR A 167 -28.55 3.42 -1.71
C TYR A 167 -28.69 1.91 -1.64
N ALA A 168 -28.92 1.36 -0.43
CA ALA A 168 -29.19 -0.05 -0.23
C ALA A 168 -30.36 -0.55 -1.07
N ASP A 169 -31.49 0.16 -1.06
CA ASP A 169 -32.68 -0.19 -1.84
C ASP A 169 -32.46 -0.13 -3.37
N LEU A 170 -31.56 0.76 -3.81
CA LEU A 170 -31.27 0.98 -5.24
C LEU A 170 -30.37 -0.07 -5.84
N VAL A 171 -29.55 -0.73 -5.02
CA VAL A 171 -28.63 -1.82 -5.45
C VAL A 171 -29.12 -3.21 -5.08
N ALA A 172 -30.19 -3.30 -4.27
CA ALA A 172 -30.69 -4.56 -3.73
C ALA A 172 -30.96 -5.64 -4.81
N GLY A 173 -30.43 -6.83 -4.56
CA GLY A 173 -30.67 -8.03 -5.37
C GLY A 173 -30.04 -8.02 -6.78
N GLY A 174 -29.33 -6.96 -7.16
CA GLY A 174 -28.67 -6.82 -8.45
C GLY A 174 -27.14 -6.77 -8.35
N HIS A 175 -26.49 -6.91 -9.50
CA HIS A 175 -25.08 -6.56 -9.67
C HIS A 175 -24.99 -5.46 -10.73
N VAL A 176 -24.36 -4.36 -10.38
CA VAL A 176 -24.12 -3.23 -11.29
C VAL A 176 -22.61 -2.98 -11.34
N GLU A 177 -22.06 -3.07 -12.53
CA GLU A 177 -20.65 -2.74 -12.76
C GLU A 177 -20.55 -1.52 -13.68
N LEU A 178 -19.84 -0.49 -13.21
CA LEU A 178 -19.57 0.74 -13.95
C LEU A 178 -18.09 0.85 -14.26
N ARG A 179 -17.74 1.07 -15.53
CA ARG A 179 -16.37 1.46 -15.90
C ARG A 179 -16.12 2.90 -15.51
N LEU A 180 -14.96 3.17 -14.90
CA LEU A 180 -14.58 4.50 -14.47
C LEU A 180 -14.56 5.47 -15.65
N ASP A 181 -15.33 6.52 -15.55
CA ASP A 181 -15.34 7.65 -16.49
C ASP A 181 -14.50 8.81 -15.93
N PRO A 182 -13.33 9.12 -16.55
CA PRO A 182 -12.50 10.25 -16.16
C PRO A 182 -13.19 11.60 -16.26
N GLY A 183 -14.26 11.71 -17.08
CA GLY A 183 -15.06 12.92 -17.24
C GLY A 183 -16.10 13.14 -16.16
N THR A 184 -16.22 12.23 -15.19
CA THR A 184 -17.19 12.34 -14.10
C THR A 184 -16.98 13.63 -13.30
N ARG A 185 -18.07 14.40 -13.10
CA ARG A 185 -18.05 15.59 -12.26
C ARG A 185 -17.86 15.20 -10.79
N VAL A 186 -16.82 15.72 -10.18
CA VAL A 186 -16.59 15.66 -8.74
C VAL A 186 -17.07 16.92 -8.04
N LYS A 187 -17.33 16.86 -6.74
CA LYS A 187 -17.69 18.03 -5.94
C LYS A 187 -16.62 19.10 -5.98
N SER A 188 -17.02 20.35 -6.05
CA SER A 188 -16.12 21.49 -5.82
C SER A 188 -15.81 21.63 -4.33
N PRO A 189 -14.75 22.36 -3.95
CA PRO A 189 -14.43 22.60 -2.53
C PRO A 189 -15.58 23.21 -1.72
N ALA A 190 -16.44 24.00 -2.35
CA ALA A 190 -17.62 24.60 -1.70
C ALA A 190 -18.73 23.58 -1.38
N GLU A 191 -18.73 22.44 -2.06
CA GLU A 191 -19.71 21.37 -1.87
C GLU A 191 -19.23 20.31 -0.85
N HIS A 192 -17.98 20.40 -0.38
CA HIS A 192 -17.43 19.46 0.58
C HIS A 192 -18.10 19.62 1.96
N ARG A 193 -18.45 18.50 2.57
CA ARG A 193 -19.06 18.44 3.91
C ARG A 193 -18.12 17.80 4.93
N LEU A 194 -17.31 16.82 4.50
CA LEU A 194 -16.36 16.05 5.31
C LEU A 194 -14.91 16.46 5.02
N VAL A 195 -14.52 16.57 3.76
CA VAL A 195 -13.16 17.02 3.37
C VAL A 195 -12.94 18.44 3.86
N GLY A 196 -11.79 18.67 4.52
CA GLY A 196 -11.49 19.94 5.17
C GLY A 196 -12.03 20.08 6.60
N ARG A 197 -12.72 19.06 7.12
CA ARG A 197 -13.15 18.99 8.53
C ARG A 197 -12.22 18.09 9.33
N SER A 198 -12.08 18.39 10.62
CA SER A 198 -11.41 17.48 11.54
C SER A 198 -12.29 16.27 11.81
N VAL A 199 -11.80 15.10 11.43
CA VAL A 199 -12.46 13.82 11.65
C VAL A 199 -11.54 12.95 12.50
N PRO A 200 -12.04 12.28 13.54
CA PRO A 200 -11.26 11.32 14.32
C PRO A 200 -10.71 10.20 13.41
N ARG A 201 -9.46 9.85 13.60
CA ARG A 201 -8.85 8.74 12.85
C ARG A 201 -9.57 7.43 13.20
N VAL A 202 -9.97 6.69 12.17
CA VAL A 202 -10.74 5.44 12.31
C VAL A 202 -9.95 4.30 12.96
N ASP A 203 -8.61 4.36 12.92
CA ASP A 203 -7.70 3.36 13.47
C ASP A 203 -7.31 3.60 14.95
N ILE A 204 -7.44 4.81 15.47
CA ILE A 204 -6.98 5.16 16.82
C ILE A 204 -7.74 4.38 17.92
N PRO A 205 -9.06 4.21 17.89
CA PRO A 205 -9.75 3.47 18.94
C PRO A 205 -9.21 2.05 19.14
N ALA A 206 -9.01 1.31 18.05
CA ALA A 206 -8.47 -0.05 18.12
C ALA A 206 -7.01 -0.05 18.62
N LYS A 207 -6.17 0.90 18.14
CA LYS A 207 -4.79 1.05 18.60
C LYS A 207 -4.69 1.41 20.09
N ALA A 208 -5.54 2.31 20.56
CA ALA A 208 -5.53 2.77 21.95
C ALA A 208 -5.99 1.70 22.94
N THR A 209 -6.79 0.73 22.49
CA THR A 209 -7.35 -0.34 23.33
C THR A 209 -6.65 -1.69 23.12
N GLY A 210 -5.62 -1.76 22.28
CA GLY A 210 -4.96 -3.03 21.94
C GLY A 210 -5.80 -3.96 21.05
N GLY A 211 -6.85 -3.44 20.42
CA GLY A 211 -7.69 -4.19 19.48
C GLY A 211 -7.17 -4.19 18.04
N ASP A 212 -6.16 -3.39 17.73
CA ASP A 212 -5.50 -3.40 16.42
C ASP A 212 -4.49 -4.56 16.34
N VAL A 213 -4.39 -5.17 15.17
CA VAL A 213 -3.49 -6.31 14.93
C VAL A 213 -2.36 -5.87 14.01
N TYR A 214 -1.16 -5.83 14.55
CA TYR A 214 0.06 -5.59 13.78
C TYR A 214 0.65 -6.91 13.27
N VAL A 215 1.61 -6.85 12.35
CA VAL A 215 2.30 -8.06 11.85
C VAL A 215 2.88 -8.88 13.00
N HIS A 216 3.40 -8.22 14.03
CA HIS A 216 3.96 -8.88 15.24
C HIS A 216 2.90 -9.67 16.04
N ASP A 217 1.62 -9.36 15.88
CA ASP A 217 0.50 -9.99 16.59
C ASP A 217 -0.12 -11.15 15.81
N VAL A 218 0.19 -11.25 14.51
CA VAL A 218 -0.33 -12.33 13.66
C VAL A 218 0.17 -13.67 14.16
N ARG A 219 -0.74 -14.65 14.32
CA ARG A 219 -0.43 -16.01 14.73
C ARG A 219 -1.06 -17.00 13.77
N VAL A 220 -0.25 -17.94 13.28
CA VAL A 220 -0.68 -19.05 12.43
C VAL A 220 -0.51 -20.33 13.22
N PRO A 221 -1.48 -21.26 13.20
CA PRO A 221 -1.36 -22.54 13.89
C PRO A 221 -0.11 -23.30 13.44
N GLY A 222 0.70 -23.74 14.41
CA GLY A 222 1.96 -24.44 14.14
C GLY A 222 3.10 -23.54 13.66
N MET A 223 2.98 -22.22 13.83
CA MET A 223 4.01 -21.24 13.43
C MET A 223 5.34 -21.55 14.10
N LEU A 224 6.41 -21.50 13.31
CA LEU A 224 7.79 -21.53 13.76
C LEU A 224 8.35 -20.10 13.84
N HIS A 225 9.50 -19.95 14.50
CA HIS A 225 10.14 -18.66 14.68
C HIS A 225 11.46 -18.61 13.92
N GLY A 226 11.62 -17.58 13.08
CA GLY A 226 12.81 -17.35 12.26
C GLY A 226 13.63 -16.15 12.72
N ARG A 227 14.94 -16.22 12.54
CA ARG A 227 15.87 -15.09 12.64
C ARG A 227 16.79 -15.08 11.44
N VAL A 228 17.08 -13.88 10.94
CA VAL A 228 18.01 -13.68 9.82
C VAL A 228 19.38 -13.31 10.36
N VAL A 229 20.40 -14.01 9.89
CA VAL A 229 21.81 -13.68 10.17
C VAL A 229 22.35 -12.84 9.02
N ARG A 230 22.87 -11.68 9.33
CA ARG A 230 23.35 -10.72 8.34
C ARG A 230 24.87 -10.53 8.44
N PRO A 231 25.53 -10.15 7.33
CA PRO A 231 26.93 -9.76 7.39
C PRO A 231 27.11 -8.53 8.30
N PRO A 232 28.29 -8.34 8.91
CA PRO A 232 28.56 -7.21 9.81
C PRO A 232 28.76 -5.88 9.08
N TYR A 233 28.37 -5.80 7.83
CA TYR A 233 28.49 -4.60 6.96
C TYR A 233 27.26 -4.46 6.08
N VAL A 234 27.07 -3.26 5.54
CA VAL A 234 26.02 -3.00 4.55
C VAL A 234 26.50 -3.53 3.20
N GLY A 235 25.69 -4.40 2.58
CA GLY A 235 26.03 -5.24 1.44
C GLY A 235 26.83 -4.55 0.34
N LEU A 236 27.80 -5.30 -0.16
CA LEU A 236 28.65 -4.89 -1.29
C LEU A 236 28.04 -5.26 -2.65
N ASP A 237 27.06 -6.13 -2.66
CA ASP A 237 26.50 -6.72 -3.86
C ASP A 237 25.25 -5.98 -4.28
N ALA A 238 25.45 -4.92 -5.05
CA ALA A 238 24.36 -4.26 -5.75
C ALA A 238 24.10 -4.97 -7.08
N GLY A 239 22.89 -5.44 -7.30
CA GLY A 239 22.43 -5.84 -8.61
C GLY A 239 21.83 -7.23 -8.76
N GLU A 240 22.04 -8.15 -7.84
CA GLU A 240 21.30 -9.41 -7.80
C GLU A 240 20.34 -9.44 -6.61
N PHE A 241 19.25 -10.18 -6.75
CA PHE A 241 18.20 -10.31 -5.74
C PHE A 241 18.74 -10.81 -4.38
N VAL A 242 19.75 -11.66 -4.43
CA VAL A 242 20.50 -12.10 -3.26
C VAL A 242 21.98 -11.98 -3.59
N GLY A 243 22.75 -11.35 -2.74
CA GLY A 243 24.17 -11.08 -2.95
C GLY A 243 25.07 -12.32 -2.98
N SER A 244 26.35 -12.08 -3.03
CA SER A 244 27.40 -13.11 -3.10
C SER A 244 28.46 -12.97 -2.01
N SER A 245 28.12 -12.36 -0.87
CA SER A 245 29.05 -12.09 0.23
C SER A 245 29.29 -13.29 1.15
N LEU A 246 28.40 -14.28 1.15
CA LEU A 246 28.54 -15.49 1.96
C LEU A 246 29.70 -16.35 1.47
N VAL A 247 30.56 -16.78 2.40
CA VAL A 247 31.61 -17.77 2.15
C VAL A 247 31.16 -19.15 2.60
N SER A 248 30.73 -19.28 3.88
CA SER A 248 30.26 -20.56 4.42
C SER A 248 29.42 -20.37 5.69
N VAL A 249 28.60 -21.36 5.98
CA VAL A 249 27.84 -21.49 7.23
C VAL A 249 28.23 -22.78 7.91
N ASP A 250 28.57 -22.71 9.18
CA ASP A 250 28.82 -23.92 10.01
C ASP A 250 27.55 -24.26 10.81
N GLU A 251 26.68 -25.07 10.23
CA GLU A 251 25.44 -25.51 10.86
C GLU A 251 25.68 -26.31 12.15
N SER A 252 26.86 -26.99 12.28
CA SER A 252 27.19 -27.76 13.45
C SER A 252 27.33 -26.90 14.71
N SER A 253 27.64 -25.60 14.55
CA SER A 253 27.78 -24.66 15.65
C SER A 253 26.49 -24.46 16.47
N VAL A 254 25.33 -24.77 15.91
CA VAL A 254 24.01 -24.66 16.57
C VAL A 254 23.30 -26.01 16.76
N ALA A 255 23.85 -27.09 16.26
CA ALA A 255 23.22 -28.44 16.31
C ALA A 255 22.95 -28.95 17.74
N HIS A 256 23.69 -28.43 18.74
CA HIS A 256 23.51 -28.80 20.14
C HIS A 256 22.41 -27.97 20.85
N LEU A 257 21.87 -26.93 20.23
CA LEU A 257 20.83 -26.10 20.83
C LEU A 257 19.46 -26.77 20.71
N PRO A 258 18.61 -26.65 21.73
CA PRO A 258 17.29 -27.28 21.71
C PRO A 258 16.34 -26.53 20.75
N GLY A 259 15.44 -27.30 20.15
CA GLY A 259 14.31 -26.76 19.36
C GLY A 259 14.69 -26.13 18.01
N ILE A 260 15.91 -26.34 17.53
CA ILE A 260 16.31 -25.89 16.19
C ILE A 260 15.67 -26.80 15.14
N VAL A 261 14.93 -26.20 14.21
CA VAL A 261 14.24 -26.92 13.14
C VAL A 261 15.07 -26.92 11.86
N ALA A 262 15.66 -25.75 11.50
CA ALA A 262 16.47 -25.64 10.29
C ALA A 262 17.46 -24.47 10.37
N VAL A 263 18.56 -24.62 9.65
CA VAL A 263 19.40 -23.51 9.18
C VAL A 263 19.19 -23.41 7.67
N VAL A 264 18.90 -22.22 7.18
CA VAL A 264 18.61 -21.97 5.77
C VAL A 264 19.68 -21.04 5.21
N ALA A 265 20.37 -21.48 4.18
CA ALA A 265 21.34 -20.65 3.45
C ALA A 265 21.00 -20.67 1.95
N ILE A 266 20.64 -19.52 1.40
CA ILE A 266 20.33 -19.33 -0.02
C ILE A 266 21.10 -18.11 -0.52
N ARG A 267 22.18 -18.34 -1.24
CA ARG A 267 23.17 -17.30 -1.59
C ARG A 267 23.60 -16.57 -0.31
N ASP A 268 23.39 -15.25 -0.20
CA ASP A 268 23.72 -14.44 1.00
C ASP A 268 22.65 -14.44 2.09
N PHE A 269 21.47 -15.00 1.80
CA PHE A 269 20.45 -15.14 2.83
C PHE A 269 20.83 -16.29 3.76
N VAL A 270 20.96 -15.98 5.03
CA VAL A 270 21.20 -16.97 6.10
C VAL A 270 20.14 -16.75 7.17
N GLY A 271 19.44 -17.81 7.51
CA GLY A 271 18.40 -17.79 8.55
C GLY A 271 18.43 -19.03 9.42
N VAL A 272 17.95 -18.90 10.63
CA VAL A 272 17.69 -20.01 11.55
C VAL A 272 16.21 -20.08 11.87
N VAL A 273 15.68 -21.30 11.98
CA VAL A 273 14.28 -21.57 12.31
C VAL A 273 14.23 -22.45 13.55
N ALA A 274 13.39 -22.09 14.50
CA ALA A 274 13.23 -22.84 15.74
C ALA A 274 11.75 -22.92 16.16
N GLU A 275 11.44 -23.80 17.09
CA GLU A 275 10.09 -23.98 17.65
C GLU A 275 9.63 -22.77 18.46
N ARG A 276 10.58 -22.05 19.07
CA ARG A 276 10.31 -20.90 19.94
C ARG A 276 11.19 -19.71 19.59
N GLU A 277 10.70 -18.52 19.87
CA GLU A 277 11.35 -17.27 19.52
C GLU A 277 12.74 -17.14 20.17
N GLU A 278 12.85 -17.42 21.47
CA GLU A 278 14.11 -17.35 22.21
C GLU A 278 15.15 -18.36 21.73
N GLN A 279 14.72 -19.52 21.23
CA GLN A 279 15.60 -20.52 20.64
C GLN A 279 16.17 -20.04 19.29
N ALA A 280 15.33 -19.42 18.45
CA ALA A 280 15.79 -18.82 17.20
C ALA A 280 16.78 -17.67 17.44
N ASP A 281 16.53 -16.86 18.46
CA ASP A 281 17.42 -15.76 18.84
C ASP A 281 18.78 -16.28 19.39
N ALA A 282 18.76 -17.31 20.23
CA ALA A 282 19.98 -17.94 20.71
C ALA A 282 20.80 -18.59 19.58
N ALA A 283 20.10 -19.26 18.64
CA ALA A 283 20.76 -19.87 17.49
C ALA A 283 21.35 -18.83 16.53
N MET A 284 20.63 -17.73 16.26
CA MET A 284 21.13 -16.62 15.44
C MET A 284 22.46 -16.07 15.97
N ARG A 285 22.58 -15.94 17.30
CA ARG A 285 23.79 -15.44 17.96
C ARG A 285 24.94 -16.44 18.00
N ALA A 286 24.62 -17.72 18.01
CA ALA A 286 25.61 -18.80 18.11
C ALA A 286 26.06 -19.31 16.73
N LEU A 287 25.28 -19.11 15.68
CA LEU A 287 25.60 -19.61 14.35
C LEU A 287 26.89 -18.99 13.81
N VAL A 288 27.84 -19.83 13.48
CA VAL A 288 29.11 -19.42 12.87
C VAL A 288 28.92 -19.24 11.38
N VAL A 289 29.07 -17.99 10.92
CA VAL A 289 28.95 -17.63 9.50
C VAL A 289 30.19 -16.87 9.08
N HIS A 290 30.78 -17.30 7.96
CA HIS A 290 31.93 -16.65 7.38
C HIS A 290 31.49 -15.80 6.17
N TRP A 291 31.82 -14.51 6.22
CA TRP A 291 31.52 -13.55 5.18
C TRP A 291 32.79 -13.08 4.49
N LYS A 292 32.70 -12.73 3.21
CA LYS A 292 33.79 -12.04 2.51
C LYS A 292 34.12 -10.74 3.23
N PRO A 293 35.39 -10.34 3.32
CA PRO A 293 35.73 -9.06 3.92
C PRO A 293 35.14 -7.90 3.10
N SER A 294 34.60 -6.90 3.82
CA SER A 294 34.17 -5.65 3.21
C SER A 294 35.30 -4.62 3.28
N PRO A 295 35.59 -3.89 2.21
CA PRO A 295 36.54 -2.78 2.25
C PRO A 295 36.02 -1.58 3.10
N GLY A 296 34.76 -1.62 3.52
CA GLY A 296 34.10 -0.48 4.18
C GLY A 296 33.73 0.62 3.19
N ILE A 297 33.19 1.71 3.73
CA ILE A 297 32.89 2.93 2.97
C ILE A 297 33.90 3.99 3.36
N ALA A 298 34.77 4.38 2.43
CA ALA A 298 35.77 5.40 2.69
C ALA A 298 35.13 6.77 2.96
N GLY A 299 35.65 7.50 3.95
CA GLY A 299 35.23 8.87 4.23
C GLY A 299 33.86 9.02 4.86
N ILE A 300 33.26 7.95 5.42
CA ILE A 300 31.93 8.00 6.01
C ILE A 300 31.81 9.00 7.19
N ASP A 301 32.92 9.28 7.87
CA ASP A 301 32.97 10.21 9.00
C ASP A 301 33.01 11.70 8.54
N ASP A 302 33.36 11.95 7.28
CA ASP A 302 33.30 13.27 6.63
C ASP A 302 32.46 13.16 5.33
N LEU A 303 31.16 13.13 5.52
CA LEU A 303 30.20 12.89 4.44
C LEU A 303 30.27 13.95 3.34
N GLU A 304 30.44 15.22 3.70
CA GLU A 304 30.53 16.32 2.72
C GLU A 304 31.72 16.15 1.80
N HIS A 305 32.88 15.91 2.37
CA HIS A 305 34.11 15.68 1.59
C HIS A 305 34.00 14.39 0.73
N ALA A 306 33.50 13.31 1.32
CA ALA A 306 33.35 12.05 0.62
C ALA A 306 32.42 12.14 -0.60
N ILE A 307 31.29 12.84 -0.49
CA ILE A 307 30.36 13.05 -1.60
C ILE A 307 31.00 13.87 -2.70
N LEU A 308 31.70 14.96 -2.36
CA LEU A 308 32.33 15.85 -3.34
C LEU A 308 33.54 15.19 -4.02
N ALA A 309 34.27 14.32 -3.33
CA ALA A 309 35.44 13.61 -3.86
C ALA A 309 35.09 12.41 -4.74
N ASN A 310 33.85 11.89 -4.67
CA ASN A 310 33.43 10.75 -5.48
C ASN A 310 33.37 11.10 -6.97
N PRO A 311 33.77 10.17 -7.86
CA PRO A 311 33.51 10.31 -9.29
C PRO A 311 32.04 10.56 -9.56
N SER A 312 31.75 11.60 -10.34
CA SER A 312 30.37 11.99 -10.59
C SER A 312 30.11 12.27 -12.07
N MET A 313 28.89 12.06 -12.52
CA MET A 313 28.42 12.49 -13.82
C MET A 313 27.51 13.72 -13.65
N ARG A 314 27.85 14.81 -14.33
CA ARG A 314 27.01 15.99 -14.37
C ARG A 314 25.87 15.79 -15.38
N ARG A 315 24.64 15.93 -14.92
CA ARG A 315 23.45 15.94 -15.76
C ARG A 315 22.71 17.27 -15.59
N VAL A 316 22.55 18.01 -16.69
CA VAL A 316 21.73 19.22 -16.69
C VAL A 316 20.26 18.77 -16.78
N LEU A 317 19.46 19.09 -15.78
CA LEU A 317 18.03 18.76 -15.71
C LEU A 317 17.18 19.88 -16.32
N ALA A 318 17.58 21.13 -16.09
CA ALA A 318 16.94 22.30 -16.66
C ALA A 318 18.00 23.38 -16.90
N GLU A 319 17.86 24.10 -17.98
CA GLU A 319 18.70 25.26 -18.32
C GLU A 319 17.77 26.38 -18.79
N ARG A 320 17.79 27.51 -18.07
CA ARG A 320 16.96 28.65 -18.41
C ARG A 320 17.70 29.95 -18.06
N GLY A 321 18.01 30.74 -19.06
CA GLY A 321 18.80 31.98 -18.91
C GLY A 321 20.29 31.67 -18.62
N ASP A 322 21.03 32.71 -18.25
CA ASP A 322 22.44 32.62 -17.84
C ASP A 322 22.53 32.79 -16.32
N VAL A 323 22.65 31.66 -15.62
CA VAL A 323 22.69 31.62 -14.15
C VAL A 323 23.97 32.21 -13.61
N ASP A 324 25.10 31.96 -14.26
CA ASP A 324 26.40 32.44 -13.82
C ASP A 324 26.48 33.98 -13.94
N ALA A 325 26.00 34.53 -15.05
CA ALA A 325 25.90 35.98 -15.21
C ALA A 325 24.94 36.62 -14.22
N ALA A 326 23.83 35.98 -13.91
CA ALA A 326 22.86 36.46 -12.93
C ALA A 326 23.45 36.49 -11.50
N ILE A 327 24.21 35.43 -11.12
CA ILE A 327 24.91 35.38 -9.81
C ILE A 327 26.01 36.45 -9.75
N ALA A 328 26.80 36.62 -10.82
CA ALA A 328 27.87 37.64 -10.90
C ALA A 328 27.31 39.06 -10.81
N GLY A 329 26.11 39.30 -11.34
CA GLY A 329 25.40 40.58 -11.26
C GLY A 329 24.63 40.83 -9.97
N CYS A 330 24.60 39.88 -9.05
CA CYS A 330 23.85 40.00 -7.81
C CYS A 330 24.55 40.96 -6.84
N ALA A 331 23.81 41.93 -6.29
CA ALA A 331 24.34 42.92 -5.36
C ALA A 331 24.82 42.31 -4.02
N VAL A 332 24.17 41.24 -3.57
CA VAL A 332 24.50 40.53 -2.33
C VAL A 332 24.38 39.03 -2.55
N PRO A 333 25.43 38.33 -3.04
CA PRO A 333 25.43 36.89 -3.16
C PRO A 333 25.46 36.24 -1.76
N MET A 334 24.59 35.28 -1.52
CA MET A 334 24.53 34.55 -0.25
C MET A 334 24.75 33.04 -0.48
N PRO A 335 25.98 32.59 -0.66
CA PRO A 335 26.26 31.15 -0.75
C PRO A 335 25.90 30.46 0.57
N ARG A 336 25.28 29.30 0.47
CA ARG A 336 24.95 28.43 1.61
C ARG A 336 25.13 26.97 1.20
N THR A 337 25.68 26.19 2.11
CA THR A 337 25.77 24.74 2.00
C THR A 337 24.77 24.10 2.97
N TYR A 338 24.00 23.16 2.47
CA TYR A 338 23.08 22.35 3.24
C TYR A 338 23.52 20.90 3.15
N VAL A 339 23.70 20.24 4.30
CA VAL A 339 24.10 18.84 4.37
C VAL A 339 22.99 18.03 5.02
N TRP A 340 22.56 16.96 4.35
CA TRP A 340 21.64 15.98 4.89
C TRP A 340 22.43 14.78 5.37
N PRO A 341 22.40 14.48 6.68
CA PRO A 341 23.04 13.28 7.20
C PRO A 341 22.29 12.01 6.72
N TYR A 342 22.89 10.85 6.91
CA TYR A 342 22.23 9.57 6.69
C TYR A 342 20.96 9.48 7.52
N GLN A 343 19.91 8.97 6.87
CA GLN A 343 18.58 8.81 7.48
C GLN A 343 18.10 7.38 7.30
N LEU A 344 17.36 6.90 8.32
CA LEU A 344 16.72 5.60 8.33
C LEU A 344 15.23 5.80 8.58
N HIS A 345 14.39 4.88 8.09
CA HIS A 345 12.99 4.83 8.52
C HIS A 345 12.88 4.48 10.01
N ALA A 346 13.81 3.67 10.53
CA ALA A 346 13.98 3.34 11.94
C ALA A 346 12.67 2.99 12.64
N SER A 347 11.91 2.06 12.08
CA SER A 347 10.69 1.55 12.70
C SER A 347 10.97 1.13 14.14
N ILE A 348 10.12 1.54 15.09
CA ILE A 348 10.31 1.23 16.53
C ILE A 348 10.21 -0.29 16.74
N GLY A 349 9.21 -0.95 16.15
CA GLY A 349 9.16 -2.40 16.13
C GLY A 349 10.16 -2.98 15.11
N PRO A 350 10.77 -4.13 15.40
CA PRO A 350 11.66 -4.79 14.46
C PRO A 350 10.94 -5.16 13.17
N SER A 351 11.65 -5.14 12.05
CA SER A 351 11.10 -5.65 10.77
C SER A 351 10.70 -7.11 10.96
N CYS A 352 9.49 -7.43 10.54
CA CYS A 352 8.85 -8.71 10.78
C CYS A 352 8.02 -9.12 9.57
N ALA A 353 7.96 -10.42 9.33
CA ALA A 353 7.02 -11.04 8.39
C ALA A 353 6.50 -12.35 8.99
N VAL A 354 5.22 -12.64 8.74
CA VAL A 354 4.60 -13.93 9.03
C VAL A 354 4.13 -14.51 7.70
N ALA A 355 4.42 -15.78 7.47
CA ALA A 355 4.04 -16.47 6.24
C ALA A 355 3.28 -17.76 6.57
N ASP A 356 2.12 -17.95 5.95
CA ASP A 356 1.39 -19.22 5.90
C ASP A 356 1.57 -19.84 4.51
N CYS A 357 2.56 -20.72 4.37
CA CYS A 357 2.89 -21.39 3.12
C CYS A 357 2.17 -22.74 3.06
N ARG A 358 1.39 -22.93 2.01
CA ARG A 358 0.71 -24.18 1.64
C ARG A 358 1.38 -24.74 0.37
N PRO A 359 1.09 -25.97 -0.05
CA PRO A 359 1.73 -26.54 -1.24
C PRO A 359 1.53 -25.76 -2.54
N ASP A 360 0.48 -24.98 -2.64
CA ASP A 360 0.01 -24.27 -3.85
C ASP A 360 -0.16 -22.75 -3.69
N ARG A 361 0.03 -22.23 -2.48
CA ARG A 361 -0.15 -20.80 -2.18
C ARG A 361 0.60 -20.35 -0.93
N ALA A 362 0.87 -19.06 -0.84
CA ALA A 362 1.37 -18.42 0.36
C ALA A 362 0.58 -17.14 0.67
N THR A 363 0.26 -16.94 1.94
CA THR A 363 -0.21 -15.65 2.47
C THR A 363 0.88 -15.07 3.34
N VAL A 364 1.32 -13.84 3.06
CA VAL A 364 2.43 -13.18 3.75
C VAL A 364 1.99 -11.85 4.33
N TRP A 365 2.01 -11.73 5.65
CA TRP A 365 1.80 -10.47 6.37
C TRP A 365 3.14 -9.83 6.65
N THR A 366 3.35 -8.62 6.16
CA THR A 366 4.61 -7.89 6.36
C THR A 366 4.42 -6.38 6.20
N GLY A 367 5.32 -5.62 6.80
CA GLY A 367 5.38 -4.17 6.59
C GLY A 367 6.11 -3.87 5.27
N SER A 368 5.39 -3.47 4.24
CA SER A 368 5.94 -3.06 2.95
C SER A 368 5.27 -1.80 2.44
N GLN A 369 6.04 -0.89 1.85
CA GLN A 369 5.49 0.25 1.10
C GLN A 369 5.08 -0.13 -0.33
N ASN A 370 5.47 -1.31 -0.79
CA ASN A 370 5.18 -1.79 -2.14
C ASN A 370 4.76 -3.27 -2.12
N PRO A 371 3.54 -3.56 -1.64
CA PRO A 371 3.10 -4.94 -1.43
C PRO A 371 3.02 -5.74 -2.75
N HIS A 372 2.62 -5.12 -3.86
CA HIS A 372 2.51 -5.82 -5.14
C HIS A 372 3.86 -6.24 -5.72
N VAL A 373 4.89 -5.37 -5.66
CA VAL A 373 6.25 -5.75 -6.08
C VAL A 373 6.82 -6.81 -5.15
N LEU A 374 6.60 -6.68 -3.84
CA LEU A 374 7.04 -7.69 -2.88
C LEU A 374 6.39 -9.06 -3.17
N ARG A 375 5.11 -9.09 -3.54
CA ARG A 375 4.44 -10.32 -3.96
C ARG A 375 5.12 -10.95 -5.18
N ALA A 376 5.41 -10.15 -6.21
CA ALA A 376 6.10 -10.61 -7.40
C ALA A 376 7.52 -11.15 -7.09
N ASP A 377 8.26 -10.47 -6.23
CA ASP A 377 9.58 -10.91 -5.77
C ASP A 377 9.50 -12.24 -5.01
N LEU A 378 8.52 -12.40 -4.14
CA LEU A 378 8.30 -13.65 -3.41
C LEU A 378 7.89 -14.79 -4.35
N ALA A 379 7.01 -14.53 -5.32
CA ALA A 379 6.62 -15.50 -6.33
C ALA A 379 7.83 -15.97 -7.15
N LEU A 380 8.69 -15.04 -7.57
CA LEU A 380 9.94 -15.36 -8.26
C LEU A 380 10.87 -16.19 -7.39
N LEU A 381 11.05 -15.82 -6.11
CA LEU A 381 11.90 -16.55 -5.17
C LEU A 381 11.41 -17.99 -4.95
N LEU A 382 10.11 -18.17 -4.85
CA LEU A 382 9.49 -19.48 -4.62
C LEU A 382 9.37 -20.31 -5.91
N GLY A 383 9.54 -19.69 -7.10
CA GLY A 383 9.30 -20.32 -8.39
C GLY A 383 7.81 -20.59 -8.64
N TRP A 384 6.93 -19.79 -8.08
CA TRP A 384 5.49 -19.90 -8.14
C TRP A 384 4.87 -18.84 -9.07
N PRO A 385 3.64 -19.09 -9.57
CA PRO A 385 2.87 -18.02 -10.20
C PRO A 385 2.59 -16.89 -9.21
N ASP A 386 2.59 -15.66 -9.69
CA ASP A 386 2.31 -14.48 -8.86
C ASP A 386 0.95 -14.60 -8.12
N ALA A 387 -0.06 -15.10 -8.78
CA ALA A 387 -1.39 -15.34 -8.21
C ALA A 387 -1.42 -16.37 -7.05
N ALA A 388 -0.34 -17.11 -6.83
CA ALA A 388 -0.21 -18.04 -5.71
C ALA A 388 0.30 -17.37 -4.42
N VAL A 389 0.68 -16.09 -4.48
CA VAL A 389 1.19 -15.32 -3.33
C VAL A 389 0.24 -14.15 -3.05
N GLU A 390 -0.12 -13.98 -1.77
CA GLU A 390 -1.00 -12.93 -1.28
C GLU A 390 -0.31 -12.14 -0.16
#